data_579a56be863b8eb6bf885e17fc751302
#
_entry.id   579a56be863b8eb6bf885e17fc751302
#
_cell.length_a   1.000
_cell.length_b   1.000
_cell.length_c   1.000
_cell.angle_alpha   90.00
_cell.angle_beta   90.00
_cell.angle_gamma   90.00
#
_symmetry.space_group_name_H-M   'P 1'
#
loop_
_entity.id
_entity.type
_entity.pdbx_description
1 polymer ?
#
loop_
_entity_poly.entity_id
_entity_poly.type
_entity_poly.pdbx_seq_one_letter_code
_entity_poly.pdbx_strand_id
1 'polypeptide(L)'
;MRIVRQLKNNLMEVIFILPLLIFIGVLNIYPIIQGINLSFMLLGKYSLYNYYQLQNYTPSLYTVTVNTIAFVPFALAIEFFLALFTALLLNRSIRGRSVFRSIIMLPYGVATVVSAIAFSFIFSATNGYANEILIGIGLSHSQVNWTSGYIAFFSIAVADSWKTFPLIMLILLGGLQMIPESQYEAAAIDGASQLQQFVRITLPNLYPFIMIAMIIRAVSEFNILSLPLILVGSNVQFLGTLSFNLYETFSLGSANISAAVATVLLSIVMVFVLIYIYVSGKLGSGSR
;
A
#
# COMPACT_ATOMS: atom_id res chain seq x y z
N MET A 1 1.65 13.75 -38.71
CA MET A 1 0.46 14.01 -39.52
C MET A 1 -0.72 13.04 -39.29
N ARG A 2 -0.56 11.73 -39.14
CA ARG A 2 -1.67 10.78 -38.84
C ARG A 2 -2.41 11.08 -37.53
N ILE A 3 -1.70 11.36 -36.44
CA ILE A 3 -2.29 11.65 -35.12
C ILE A 3 -3.18 12.90 -35.14
N VAL A 4 -2.74 13.98 -35.81
CA VAL A 4 -3.52 15.23 -35.92
C VAL A 4 -4.79 15.04 -36.74
N ARG A 5 -4.76 14.15 -37.73
CA ARG A 5 -5.94 13.85 -38.58
C ARG A 5 -6.95 12.95 -37.83
N GLN A 6 -6.49 12.03 -36.98
CA GLN A 6 -7.35 11.24 -36.07
C GLN A 6 -7.98 12.10 -34.96
N LEU A 7 -7.22 13.04 -34.38
CA LEU A 7 -7.74 13.99 -33.38
C LEU A 7 -8.86 14.87 -33.95
N LYS A 8 -8.79 15.24 -35.25
CA LYS A 8 -9.82 16.06 -35.88
C LYS A 8 -11.13 15.29 -36.12
N ASN A 9 -11.07 13.97 -36.30
CA ASN A 9 -12.26 13.13 -36.47
C ASN A 9 -12.94 12.80 -35.14
N ASN A 10 -12.19 12.84 -34.01
CA ASN A 10 -12.68 12.49 -32.67
C ASN A 10 -12.76 13.73 -31.77
N LEU A 11 -13.04 14.90 -32.31
CA LEU A 11 -13.06 16.18 -31.59
C LEU A 11 -14.02 16.15 -30.38
N MET A 12 -15.17 15.49 -30.50
CA MET A 12 -16.12 15.32 -29.41
C MET A 12 -15.54 14.50 -28.27
N GLU A 13 -14.87 13.39 -28.57
CA GLU A 13 -14.23 12.51 -27.56
C GLU A 13 -13.14 13.27 -26.79
N VAL A 14 -12.33 14.07 -27.51
CA VAL A 14 -11.28 14.90 -26.90
C VAL A 14 -11.88 15.98 -25.99
N ILE A 15 -12.99 16.63 -26.40
CA ILE A 15 -13.68 17.65 -25.59
C ILE A 15 -14.23 17.03 -24.28
N PHE A 16 -14.77 15.81 -24.33
CA PHE A 16 -15.27 15.13 -23.14
C PHE A 16 -14.16 14.72 -22.17
N ILE A 17 -12.96 14.38 -22.66
CA ILE A 17 -11.80 13.96 -21.82
C ILE A 17 -11.03 15.19 -21.32
N LEU A 18 -11.10 16.34 -22.02
CA LEU A 18 -10.31 17.55 -21.73
C LEU A 18 -10.46 18.04 -20.28
N PRO A 19 -11.66 18.15 -19.68
CA PRO A 19 -11.82 18.59 -18.30
C PRO A 19 -11.07 17.69 -17.31
N LEU A 20 -11.10 16.36 -17.53
CA LEU A 20 -10.37 15.40 -16.71
C LEU A 20 -8.85 15.56 -16.85
N LEU A 21 -8.37 15.76 -18.09
CA LEU A 21 -6.93 15.98 -18.34
C LEU A 21 -6.43 17.28 -17.70
N ILE A 22 -7.23 18.36 -17.78
CA ILE A 22 -6.90 19.64 -17.12
C ILE A 22 -6.86 19.43 -15.61
N PHE A 23 -7.86 18.76 -15.03
CA PHE A 23 -7.93 18.47 -13.61
C PHE A 23 -6.68 17.69 -13.13
N ILE A 24 -6.31 16.62 -13.83
CA ILE A 24 -5.11 15.82 -13.51
C ILE A 24 -3.84 16.66 -13.70
N GLY A 25 -3.75 17.42 -14.78
CA GLY A 25 -2.59 18.27 -15.08
C GLY A 25 -2.35 19.32 -14.00
N VAL A 26 -3.40 20.04 -13.60
CA VAL A 26 -3.29 21.14 -12.63
C VAL A 26 -3.17 20.66 -11.21
N LEU A 27 -3.94 19.65 -10.79
CA LEU A 27 -3.99 19.24 -9.38
C LEU A 27 -3.04 18.12 -9.02
N ASN A 28 -2.54 17.35 -9.99
CA ASN A 28 -1.60 16.26 -9.72
C ASN A 28 -0.22 16.53 -10.35
N ILE A 29 -0.16 16.76 -11.68
CA ILE A 29 1.14 16.84 -12.37
C ILE A 29 1.87 18.13 -11.98
N TYR A 30 1.19 19.27 -11.97
CA TYR A 30 1.81 20.56 -11.65
C TYR A 30 2.43 20.62 -10.24
N PRO A 31 1.76 20.20 -9.15
CA PRO A 31 2.38 20.13 -7.82
C PRO A 31 3.58 19.16 -7.75
N ILE A 32 3.53 18.04 -8.48
CA ILE A 32 4.66 17.11 -8.54
C ILE A 32 5.89 17.79 -9.18
N ILE A 33 5.70 18.48 -10.31
CA ILE A 33 6.77 19.22 -10.97
C ILE A 33 7.31 20.32 -10.07
N GLN A 34 6.43 21.05 -9.37
CA GLN A 34 6.84 22.06 -8.40
C GLN A 34 7.62 21.45 -7.23
N GLY A 35 7.16 20.34 -6.67
CA GLY A 35 7.86 19.62 -5.61
C GLY A 35 9.27 19.19 -6.04
N ILE A 36 9.40 18.62 -7.24
CA ILE A 36 10.72 18.26 -7.80
C ILE A 36 11.59 19.52 -7.96
N ASN A 37 11.07 20.61 -8.50
CA ASN A 37 11.83 21.86 -8.62
C ASN A 37 12.29 22.37 -7.25
N LEU A 38 11.40 22.41 -6.26
CA LEU A 38 11.73 22.85 -4.90
C LEU A 38 12.83 21.98 -4.26
N SER A 39 12.84 20.68 -4.56
CA SER A 39 13.86 19.76 -4.03
C SER A 39 15.29 20.13 -4.44
N PHE A 40 15.45 20.77 -5.60
CA PHE A 40 16.74 21.25 -6.12
C PHE A 40 16.99 22.74 -5.86
N MET A 41 16.10 23.46 -5.18
CA MET A 41 16.24 24.88 -4.93
C MET A 41 16.83 25.18 -3.56
N LEU A 42 17.83 26.07 -3.51
CA LEU A 42 18.37 26.68 -2.29
C LEU A 42 18.53 28.18 -2.53
N LEU A 43 17.83 29.01 -1.74
CA LEU A 43 17.88 30.48 -1.84
C LEU A 43 17.73 31.01 -3.29
N GLY A 44 16.83 30.41 -4.07
CA GLY A 44 16.54 30.80 -5.45
C GLY A 44 17.54 30.30 -6.50
N LYS A 45 18.51 29.44 -6.12
CA LYS A 45 19.46 28.81 -7.05
C LYS A 45 19.31 27.30 -7.02
N TYR A 46 19.56 26.65 -8.16
CA TYR A 46 19.60 25.20 -8.24
C TYR A 46 20.82 24.63 -7.53
N SER A 47 20.62 23.67 -6.63
CA SER A 47 21.66 23.05 -5.83
C SER A 47 21.23 21.65 -5.38
N LEU A 48 22.19 20.76 -5.19
CA LEU A 48 22.00 19.46 -4.55
C LEU A 48 22.10 19.52 -3.01
N TYR A 49 22.20 20.72 -2.45
CA TYR A 49 22.44 20.94 -1.03
C TYR A 49 21.35 20.29 -0.14
N ASN A 50 20.08 20.31 -0.56
CA ASN A 50 18.98 19.69 0.20
C ASN A 50 19.19 18.17 0.37
N TYR A 51 19.69 17.49 -0.67
CA TYR A 51 20.00 16.07 -0.61
C TYR A 51 21.24 15.78 0.24
N TYR A 52 22.23 16.67 0.23
CA TYR A 52 23.40 16.57 1.09
C TYR A 52 23.04 16.74 2.57
N GLN A 53 22.18 17.68 2.89
CA GLN A 53 21.65 17.89 4.25
C GLN A 53 20.96 16.64 4.81
N LEU A 54 20.26 15.88 3.99
CA LEU A 54 19.55 14.66 4.40
C LEU A 54 20.50 13.54 4.84
N GLN A 55 21.77 13.55 4.44
CA GLN A 55 22.75 12.55 4.89
C GLN A 55 23.08 12.74 6.38
N ASN A 56 23.03 13.96 6.87
CA ASN A 56 23.37 14.32 8.25
C ASN A 56 22.11 14.43 9.15
N TYR A 57 20.92 14.14 8.60
CA TYR A 57 19.68 14.22 9.37
C TYR A 57 19.50 12.97 10.25
N THR A 58 18.85 13.15 11.43
CA THR A 58 18.56 12.04 12.34
C THR A 58 17.06 11.84 12.47
N PRO A 59 16.51 10.65 12.11
CA PRO A 59 17.20 9.49 11.54
C PRO A 59 17.69 9.76 10.10
N SER A 60 18.81 9.10 9.71
CA SER A 60 19.40 9.28 8.39
C SER A 60 18.44 8.89 7.27
N LEU A 61 18.57 9.56 6.11
CA LEU A 61 17.79 9.21 4.91
C LEU A 61 17.90 7.72 4.56
N TYR A 62 19.09 7.13 4.76
CA TYR A 62 19.32 5.70 4.55
C TYR A 62 18.40 4.84 5.44
N THR A 63 18.37 5.09 6.74
CA THR A 63 17.54 4.34 7.70
C THR A 63 16.07 4.43 7.34
N VAL A 64 15.58 5.62 7.04
CA VAL A 64 14.16 5.87 6.69
C VAL A 64 13.80 5.21 5.35
N THR A 65 14.72 5.21 4.39
CA THR A 65 14.54 4.53 3.11
C THR A 65 14.47 3.02 3.29
N VAL A 66 15.39 2.44 4.07
CA VAL A 66 15.38 1.01 4.40
C VAL A 66 14.09 0.62 5.12
N ASN A 67 13.66 1.44 6.09
CA ASN A 67 12.38 1.22 6.78
C ASN A 67 11.22 1.17 5.79
N THR A 68 11.13 2.14 4.88
CA THR A 68 10.04 2.20 3.88
C THR A 68 10.08 0.97 2.95
N ILE A 69 11.24 0.63 2.40
CA ILE A 69 11.39 -0.50 1.47
C ILE A 69 11.14 -1.85 2.16
N ALA A 70 11.56 -2.01 3.42
CA ALA A 70 11.35 -3.24 4.18
C ALA A 70 9.90 -3.40 4.65
N PHE A 71 9.25 -2.29 5.02
CA PHE A 71 7.87 -2.30 5.50
C PHE A 71 6.87 -2.74 4.42
N VAL A 72 7.01 -2.24 3.20
CA VAL A 72 6.05 -2.51 2.11
C VAL A 72 5.82 -4.01 1.87
N PRO A 73 6.84 -4.84 1.59
CA PRO A 73 6.60 -6.28 1.38
C PRO A 73 6.11 -6.98 2.64
N PHE A 74 6.50 -6.53 3.83
CA PHE A 74 6.05 -7.10 5.09
C PHE A 74 4.55 -6.85 5.31
N ALA A 75 4.09 -5.62 5.15
CA ALA A 75 2.67 -5.27 5.27
C ALA A 75 1.82 -5.98 4.20
N LEU A 76 2.27 -5.94 2.94
CA LEU A 76 1.60 -6.60 1.83
C LEU A 76 1.47 -8.11 2.02
N ALA A 77 2.44 -8.77 2.63
CA ALA A 77 2.36 -10.20 2.93
C ALA A 77 1.21 -10.49 3.91
N ILE A 78 1.12 -9.73 5.01
CA ILE A 78 0.04 -9.88 6.00
C ILE A 78 -1.33 -9.63 5.34
N GLU A 79 -1.45 -8.53 4.61
CA GLU A 79 -2.69 -8.17 3.90
C GLU A 79 -3.13 -9.25 2.91
N PHE A 80 -2.19 -9.73 2.11
CA PHE A 80 -2.45 -10.73 1.08
C PHE A 80 -2.95 -12.03 1.68
N PHE A 81 -2.30 -12.55 2.71
CA PHE A 81 -2.72 -13.81 3.34
C PHE A 81 -4.09 -13.68 4.01
N LEU A 82 -4.36 -12.58 4.71
CA LEU A 82 -5.67 -12.29 5.28
C LEU A 82 -6.75 -12.20 4.20
N ALA A 83 -6.47 -11.47 3.12
CA ALA A 83 -7.38 -11.27 2.02
C ALA A 83 -7.66 -12.57 1.24
N LEU A 84 -6.61 -13.35 0.95
CA LEU A 84 -6.75 -14.63 0.25
C LEU A 84 -7.57 -15.62 1.08
N PHE A 85 -7.25 -15.74 2.36
CA PHE A 85 -7.99 -16.62 3.28
C PHE A 85 -9.47 -16.24 3.33
N THR A 86 -9.78 -14.98 3.53
CA THR A 86 -11.17 -14.49 3.60
C THR A 86 -11.89 -14.58 2.25
N ALA A 87 -11.22 -14.33 1.12
CA ALA A 87 -11.78 -14.51 -0.21
C ALA A 87 -12.14 -15.96 -0.49
N LEU A 88 -11.26 -16.91 -0.15
CA LEU A 88 -11.52 -18.35 -0.30
C LEU A 88 -12.69 -18.81 0.57
N LEU A 89 -12.79 -18.32 1.82
CA LEU A 89 -13.95 -18.61 2.69
C LEU A 89 -15.23 -18.07 2.08
N LEU A 90 -15.24 -16.82 1.65
CA LEU A 90 -16.42 -16.18 1.06
C LEU A 90 -16.75 -16.70 -0.35
N ASN A 91 -15.86 -17.40 -1.03
CA ASN A 91 -16.16 -18.04 -2.29
C ASN A 91 -17.00 -19.31 -2.15
N ARG A 92 -17.00 -19.92 -0.96
CA ARG A 92 -17.86 -21.07 -0.68
C ARG A 92 -19.34 -20.66 -0.59
N SER A 93 -20.25 -21.63 -0.80
CA SER A 93 -21.70 -21.43 -0.67
C SER A 93 -22.14 -21.41 0.80
N ILE A 94 -21.86 -20.30 1.50
CA ILE A 94 -22.22 -20.12 2.91
C ILE A 94 -23.54 -19.33 3.01
N ARG A 95 -24.48 -19.80 3.84
CA ARG A 95 -25.71 -19.04 4.15
C ARG A 95 -25.34 -17.71 4.82
N GLY A 96 -25.91 -16.59 4.33
CA GLY A 96 -25.59 -15.25 4.85
C GLY A 96 -24.30 -14.62 4.29
N ARG A 97 -23.70 -15.16 3.23
CA ARG A 97 -22.48 -14.64 2.59
C ARG A 97 -22.49 -13.13 2.35
N SER A 98 -23.64 -12.57 1.97
CA SER A 98 -23.77 -11.12 1.74
C SER A 98 -23.53 -10.31 3.02
N VAL A 99 -24.07 -10.78 4.14
CA VAL A 99 -23.90 -10.15 5.46
C VAL A 99 -22.44 -10.22 5.90
N PHE A 100 -21.81 -11.39 5.78
CA PHE A 100 -20.38 -11.54 6.11
C PHE A 100 -19.51 -10.62 5.26
N ARG A 101 -19.78 -10.52 3.95
CA ARG A 101 -19.06 -9.58 3.07
C ARG A 101 -19.21 -8.15 3.55
N SER A 102 -20.41 -7.71 3.92
CA SER A 102 -20.65 -6.35 4.41
C SER A 102 -19.89 -6.08 5.72
N ILE A 103 -19.89 -7.03 6.67
CA ILE A 103 -19.18 -6.88 7.94
C ILE A 103 -17.65 -6.79 7.72
N ILE A 104 -17.10 -7.66 6.86
CA ILE A 104 -15.67 -7.66 6.55
C ILE A 104 -15.24 -6.36 5.86
N MET A 105 -16.16 -5.70 5.12
CA MET A 105 -15.88 -4.43 4.45
C MET A 105 -15.92 -3.21 5.39
N LEU A 106 -16.52 -3.31 6.59
CA LEU A 106 -16.66 -2.19 7.52
C LEU A 106 -15.31 -1.51 7.85
N PRO A 107 -14.22 -2.24 8.16
CA PRO A 107 -12.92 -1.63 8.45
C PRO A 107 -12.41 -0.70 7.34
N TYR A 108 -12.63 -1.07 6.09
CA TYR A 108 -12.19 -0.28 4.94
C TYR A 108 -12.87 1.10 4.87
N GLY A 109 -14.12 1.19 5.35
CA GLY A 109 -14.87 2.44 5.44
C GLY A 109 -14.45 3.37 6.58
N VAL A 110 -13.65 2.89 7.55
CA VAL A 110 -13.19 3.68 8.68
C VAL A 110 -12.09 4.66 8.25
N ALA A 111 -12.16 5.92 8.69
CA ALA A 111 -11.10 6.89 8.43
C ALA A 111 -9.75 6.41 9.03
N THR A 112 -8.64 6.58 8.30
CA THR A 112 -7.32 6.08 8.73
C THR A 112 -6.89 6.64 10.09
N VAL A 113 -7.17 7.91 10.33
CA VAL A 113 -6.89 8.58 11.62
C VAL A 113 -7.62 7.89 12.77
N VAL A 114 -8.92 7.58 12.59
CA VAL A 114 -9.73 6.90 13.62
C VAL A 114 -9.19 5.49 13.89
N SER A 115 -8.84 4.74 12.83
CA SER A 115 -8.19 3.43 12.97
C SER A 115 -6.87 3.55 13.74
N ALA A 116 -6.03 4.52 13.38
CA ALA A 116 -4.74 4.73 14.04
C ALA A 116 -4.89 5.03 15.54
N ILE A 117 -5.87 5.89 15.92
CA ILE A 117 -6.18 6.19 17.31
C ILE A 117 -6.69 4.94 18.05
N ALA A 118 -7.60 4.18 17.44
CA ALA A 118 -8.12 2.96 18.06
C ALA A 118 -6.99 1.94 18.30
N PHE A 119 -6.11 1.74 17.33
CA PHE A 119 -4.96 0.85 17.49
C PHE A 119 -3.90 1.39 18.45
N SER A 120 -3.76 2.71 18.62
CA SER A 120 -2.87 3.28 19.64
C SER A 120 -3.31 2.94 21.06
N PHE A 121 -4.61 2.85 21.32
CA PHE A 121 -5.13 2.33 22.59
C PHE A 121 -4.91 0.83 22.74
N ILE A 122 -5.09 0.04 21.67
CA ILE A 122 -4.86 -1.41 21.70
C ILE A 122 -3.39 -1.74 21.99
N PHE A 123 -2.47 -1.00 21.34
CA PHE A 123 -1.03 -1.18 21.44
C PHE A 123 -0.35 -0.27 22.46
N SER A 124 -1.11 0.34 23.39
CA SER A 124 -0.53 1.12 24.48
C SER A 124 0.38 0.24 25.34
N ALA A 125 1.58 0.76 25.66
CA ALA A 125 2.56 0.01 26.46
C ALA A 125 2.09 -0.23 27.89
N THR A 126 1.33 0.72 28.48
CA THR A 126 0.94 0.66 29.89
C THR A 126 -0.39 -0.05 30.13
N ASN A 127 -1.42 0.30 29.37
CA ASN A 127 -2.81 -0.17 29.60
C ASN A 127 -3.45 -0.69 28.30
N GLY A 128 -2.64 -1.19 27.35
CA GLY A 128 -3.14 -1.66 26.06
C GLY A 128 -3.66 -3.09 26.14
N TYR A 129 -4.82 -3.33 25.53
CA TYR A 129 -5.44 -4.67 25.43
C TYR A 129 -4.50 -5.74 24.88
N ALA A 130 -3.57 -5.38 23.97
CA ALA A 130 -2.61 -6.32 23.42
C ALA A 130 -1.68 -6.89 24.52
N ASN A 131 -1.23 -6.07 25.46
CA ASN A 131 -0.42 -6.52 26.59
C ASN A 131 -1.24 -7.36 27.58
N GLU A 132 -2.47 -6.94 27.89
CA GLU A 132 -3.34 -7.71 28.82
C GLU A 132 -3.63 -9.11 28.27
N ILE A 133 -3.90 -9.24 26.97
CA ILE A 133 -4.12 -10.53 26.32
C ILE A 133 -2.84 -11.39 26.40
N LEU A 134 -1.67 -10.85 26.01
CA LEU A 134 -0.43 -11.62 26.01
C LEU A 134 -0.03 -12.12 27.41
N ILE A 135 -0.20 -11.27 28.42
CA ILE A 135 0.08 -11.64 29.82
C ILE A 135 -0.96 -12.63 30.30
N GLY A 136 -2.24 -12.43 30.01
CA GLY A 136 -3.32 -13.31 30.44
C GLY A 136 -3.24 -14.74 29.91
N ILE A 137 -2.72 -14.93 28.67
CA ILE A 137 -2.50 -16.25 28.06
C ILE A 137 -1.10 -16.83 28.36
N GLY A 138 -0.27 -16.11 29.13
CA GLY A 138 1.05 -16.56 29.55
C GLY A 138 2.15 -16.49 28.49
N LEU A 139 1.91 -15.77 27.36
CA LEU A 139 2.91 -15.58 26.30
C LEU A 139 3.95 -14.49 26.63
N SER A 140 3.66 -13.62 27.57
CA SER A 140 4.61 -12.61 28.07
C SER A 140 4.46 -12.44 29.56
N HIS A 141 5.59 -12.22 30.26
CA HIS A 141 5.62 -11.91 31.68
C HIS A 141 5.79 -10.41 31.96
N SER A 142 6.00 -9.59 30.93
CA SER A 142 6.16 -8.13 31.02
C SER A 142 5.45 -7.44 29.91
N GLN A 143 5.21 -6.14 30.12
CA GLN A 143 4.61 -5.29 29.10
C GLN A 143 5.56 -5.14 27.90
N VAL A 144 5.02 -5.32 26.71
CA VAL A 144 5.71 -5.14 25.43
C VAL A 144 5.52 -3.70 24.98
N ASN A 145 6.59 -3.03 24.58
CA ASN A 145 6.48 -1.72 23.93
C ASN A 145 6.23 -1.89 22.43
N TRP A 146 4.96 -1.87 22.05
CA TRP A 146 4.48 -2.07 20.70
C TRP A 146 4.82 -0.93 19.72
N THR A 147 5.27 0.22 20.23
CA THR A 147 5.49 1.44 19.44
C THR A 147 6.96 1.71 19.14
N SER A 148 7.87 0.80 19.51
CA SER A 148 9.32 0.99 19.33
C SER A 148 10.00 -0.20 18.67
N GLY A 149 11.13 0.06 18.02
CA GLY A 149 11.96 -0.95 17.38
C GLY A 149 11.24 -1.73 16.28
N TYR A 150 11.62 -3.00 16.10
CA TYR A 150 11.03 -3.88 15.06
C TYR A 150 9.56 -4.24 15.33
N ILE A 151 9.13 -4.23 16.61
CA ILE A 151 7.75 -4.54 16.98
C ILE A 151 6.80 -3.45 16.45
N ALA A 152 7.26 -2.22 16.34
CA ALA A 152 6.47 -1.14 15.76
C ALA A 152 6.07 -1.41 14.31
N PHE A 153 6.92 -2.06 13.50
CA PHE A 153 6.56 -2.48 12.15
C PHE A 153 5.37 -3.43 12.14
N PHE A 154 5.41 -4.42 13.06
CA PHE A 154 4.30 -5.37 13.22
C PHE A 154 3.01 -4.66 13.63
N SER A 155 3.08 -3.75 14.60
CA SER A 155 1.91 -3.00 15.08
C SER A 155 1.28 -2.15 13.98
N ILE A 156 2.11 -1.44 13.19
CA ILE A 156 1.66 -0.65 12.05
C ILE A 156 1.03 -1.57 10.99
N ALA A 157 1.71 -2.67 10.63
CA ALA A 157 1.25 -3.58 9.60
C ALA A 157 -0.07 -4.27 9.98
N VAL A 158 -0.26 -4.67 11.25
CA VAL A 158 -1.53 -5.24 11.73
C VAL A 158 -2.65 -4.22 11.65
N ALA A 159 -2.40 -2.99 12.11
CA ALA A 159 -3.40 -1.93 12.09
C ALA A 159 -3.81 -1.53 10.67
N ASP A 160 -2.83 -1.43 9.76
CA ASP A 160 -3.10 -1.13 8.35
C ASP A 160 -3.78 -2.30 7.65
N SER A 161 -3.27 -3.52 7.82
CA SER A 161 -3.85 -4.73 7.23
C SER A 161 -5.31 -4.91 7.64
N TRP A 162 -5.66 -4.72 8.93
CA TRP A 162 -7.04 -4.79 9.39
C TRP A 162 -7.97 -3.85 8.61
N LYS A 163 -7.49 -2.65 8.33
CA LYS A 163 -8.25 -1.65 7.60
C LYS A 163 -8.35 -1.96 6.10
N THR A 164 -7.31 -2.49 5.49
CA THR A 164 -7.12 -2.43 4.02
C THR A 164 -7.21 -3.76 3.31
N PHE A 165 -7.03 -4.92 4.02
CA PHE A 165 -7.19 -6.25 3.41
C PHE A 165 -8.56 -6.47 2.72
N PRO A 166 -9.68 -5.82 3.15
CA PRO A 166 -10.97 -6.04 2.48
C PRO A 166 -10.97 -5.62 1.01
N LEU A 167 -10.16 -4.63 0.63
CA LEU A 167 -10.02 -4.23 -0.77
C LEU A 167 -9.38 -5.36 -1.61
N ILE A 168 -8.27 -5.92 -1.13
CA ILE A 168 -7.60 -7.06 -1.79
C ILE A 168 -8.57 -8.25 -1.83
N MET A 169 -9.23 -8.54 -0.72
CA MET A 169 -10.22 -9.62 -0.63
C MET A 169 -11.31 -9.50 -1.69
N LEU A 170 -11.85 -8.30 -1.95
CA LEU A 170 -12.85 -8.09 -3.00
C LEU A 170 -12.31 -8.36 -4.40
N ILE A 171 -11.10 -7.91 -4.70
CA ILE A 171 -10.47 -8.15 -6.00
C ILE A 171 -10.24 -9.64 -6.20
N LEU A 172 -9.70 -10.34 -5.20
CA LEU A 172 -9.47 -11.78 -5.26
C LEU A 172 -10.78 -12.57 -5.34
N LEU A 173 -11.79 -12.16 -4.58
CA LEU A 173 -13.11 -12.80 -4.62
C LEU A 173 -13.77 -12.64 -6.00
N GLY A 174 -13.64 -11.48 -6.63
CA GLY A 174 -14.07 -11.27 -8.02
C GLY A 174 -13.36 -12.22 -8.98
N GLY A 175 -12.03 -12.37 -8.83
CA GLY A 175 -11.24 -13.31 -9.62
C GLY A 175 -11.66 -14.77 -9.41
N LEU A 176 -11.89 -15.19 -8.16
CA LEU A 176 -12.35 -16.54 -7.83
C LEU A 176 -13.71 -16.86 -8.49
N GLN A 177 -14.61 -15.90 -8.57
CA GLN A 177 -15.94 -16.07 -9.16
C GLN A 177 -15.92 -16.13 -10.70
N MET A 178 -14.82 -15.77 -11.33
CA MET A 178 -14.63 -15.87 -12.79
C MET A 178 -14.11 -17.25 -13.21
N ILE A 179 -13.63 -18.08 -12.29
CA ILE A 179 -13.11 -19.41 -12.62
C ILE A 179 -14.30 -20.35 -12.87
N PRO A 180 -14.42 -20.96 -14.07
CA PRO A 180 -15.49 -21.88 -14.39
C PRO A 180 -15.49 -23.11 -13.47
N GLU A 181 -16.63 -23.49 -12.94
CA GLU A 181 -16.79 -24.66 -12.05
C GLU A 181 -16.39 -25.96 -12.76
N SER A 182 -16.63 -26.03 -14.07
CA SER A 182 -16.24 -27.19 -14.91
C SER A 182 -14.74 -27.52 -14.85
N GLN A 183 -13.86 -26.54 -14.58
CA GLN A 183 -12.42 -26.83 -14.41
C GLN A 183 -12.15 -27.63 -13.13
N TYR A 184 -12.89 -27.35 -12.06
CA TYR A 184 -12.80 -28.07 -10.79
C TYR A 184 -13.42 -29.47 -10.89
N GLU A 185 -14.55 -29.59 -11.58
CA GLU A 185 -15.22 -30.88 -11.83
C GLU A 185 -14.34 -31.81 -12.65
N ALA A 186 -13.76 -31.33 -13.76
CA ALA A 186 -12.83 -32.10 -14.57
C ALA A 186 -11.62 -32.58 -13.76
N ALA A 187 -11.00 -31.69 -12.99
CA ALA A 187 -9.87 -32.04 -12.12
C ALA A 187 -10.26 -33.05 -11.02
N ALA A 188 -11.48 -32.98 -10.50
CA ALA A 188 -11.97 -33.95 -9.53
C ALA A 188 -12.16 -35.33 -10.14
N ILE A 189 -12.66 -35.41 -11.40
CA ILE A 189 -12.74 -36.67 -12.16
C ILE A 189 -11.36 -37.28 -12.40
N ASP A 190 -10.35 -36.43 -12.66
CA ASP A 190 -8.95 -36.83 -12.82
C ASP A 190 -8.27 -37.20 -11.48
N GLY A 191 -8.99 -37.14 -10.35
CA GLY A 191 -8.50 -37.51 -9.02
C GLY A 191 -7.61 -36.44 -8.36
N ALA A 192 -7.64 -35.18 -8.82
CA ALA A 192 -6.86 -34.12 -8.23
C ALA A 192 -7.36 -33.76 -6.81
N SER A 193 -6.45 -33.73 -5.84
CA SER A 193 -6.72 -33.27 -4.47
C SER A 193 -7.05 -31.77 -4.42
N GLN A 194 -7.69 -31.30 -3.34
CA GLN A 194 -8.02 -29.88 -3.15
C GLN A 194 -6.77 -28.97 -3.23
N LEU A 195 -5.63 -29.42 -2.71
CA LEU A 195 -4.38 -28.67 -2.79
C LEU A 195 -3.86 -28.61 -4.23
N GLN A 196 -3.98 -29.70 -4.99
CA GLN A 196 -3.62 -29.72 -6.41
C GLN A 196 -4.52 -28.79 -7.22
N GLN A 197 -5.83 -28.78 -6.98
CA GLN A 197 -6.77 -27.86 -7.60
C GLN A 197 -6.43 -26.41 -7.24
N PHE A 198 -6.09 -26.11 -5.99
CA PHE A 198 -5.71 -24.77 -5.56
C PHE A 198 -4.44 -24.30 -6.31
N VAL A 199 -3.37 -25.12 -6.34
CA VAL A 199 -2.09 -24.72 -6.94
C VAL A 199 -2.16 -24.69 -8.47
N ARG A 200 -2.90 -25.62 -9.10
CA ARG A 200 -2.89 -25.79 -10.58
C ARG A 200 -4.03 -25.07 -11.28
N ILE A 201 -5.15 -24.77 -10.59
CA ILE A 201 -6.32 -24.12 -11.18
C ILE A 201 -6.53 -22.75 -10.51
N THR A 202 -6.74 -22.72 -9.19
CA THR A 202 -7.11 -21.49 -8.51
C THR A 202 -6.03 -20.43 -8.59
N LEU A 203 -4.82 -20.74 -8.18
CA LEU A 203 -3.73 -19.77 -8.09
C LEU A 203 -3.30 -19.20 -9.46
N PRO A 204 -3.17 -20.00 -10.55
CA PRO A 204 -2.87 -19.46 -11.87
C PRO A 204 -3.98 -18.56 -12.43
N ASN A 205 -5.26 -18.94 -12.24
CA ASN A 205 -6.37 -18.10 -12.68
C ASN A 205 -6.51 -16.82 -11.85
N LEU A 206 -6.11 -16.83 -10.56
CA LEU A 206 -6.08 -15.65 -9.71
C LEU A 206 -4.90 -14.73 -9.98
N TYR A 207 -3.85 -15.19 -10.65
CA TYR A 207 -2.62 -14.43 -10.84
C TYR A 207 -2.86 -12.99 -11.36
N PRO A 208 -3.67 -12.72 -12.40
CA PRO A 208 -3.93 -11.35 -12.86
C PRO A 208 -4.57 -10.47 -11.78
N PHE A 209 -5.47 -11.03 -10.97
CA PHE A 209 -6.15 -10.31 -9.89
C PHE A 209 -5.22 -10.03 -8.72
N ILE A 210 -4.33 -10.98 -8.38
CA ILE A 210 -3.27 -10.79 -7.39
C ILE A 210 -2.37 -9.64 -7.83
N MET A 211 -1.93 -9.63 -9.09
CA MET A 211 -1.04 -8.59 -9.61
C MET A 211 -1.71 -7.20 -9.54
N ILE A 212 -2.97 -7.08 -9.92
CA ILE A 212 -3.69 -5.80 -9.83
C ILE A 212 -3.84 -5.35 -8.37
N ALA A 213 -4.24 -6.26 -7.48
CA ALA A 213 -4.42 -5.94 -6.06
C ALA A 213 -3.11 -5.50 -5.41
N MET A 214 -2.04 -6.24 -5.66
CA MET A 214 -0.72 -6.00 -5.06
C MET A 214 -0.09 -4.68 -5.53
N ILE A 215 -0.20 -4.31 -6.81
CA ILE A 215 0.36 -3.04 -7.28
C ILE A 215 -0.40 -1.84 -6.69
N ILE A 216 -1.74 -1.89 -6.62
CA ILE A 216 -2.55 -0.82 -6.03
C ILE A 216 -2.16 -0.62 -4.56
N ARG A 217 -2.03 -1.71 -3.81
CA ARG A 217 -1.68 -1.64 -2.39
C ARG A 217 -0.23 -1.25 -2.17
N ALA A 218 0.72 -1.79 -2.95
CA ALA A 218 2.13 -1.44 -2.82
C ALA A 218 2.36 0.09 -2.97
N VAL A 219 1.76 0.71 -3.99
CA VAL A 219 1.85 2.16 -4.18
C VAL A 219 1.29 2.92 -2.97
N SER A 220 0.18 2.43 -2.39
CA SER A 220 -0.40 3.03 -1.18
C SER A 220 0.50 2.85 0.04
N GLU A 221 1.11 1.68 0.22
CA GLU A 221 2.02 1.38 1.32
C GLU A 221 3.30 2.23 1.29
N PHE A 222 3.87 2.48 0.11
CA PHE A 222 4.99 3.40 0.00
C PHE A 222 4.64 4.81 0.49
N ASN A 223 3.40 5.22 0.36
CA ASN A 223 2.88 6.53 0.77
C ASN A 223 2.21 6.52 2.15
N ILE A 224 2.46 5.48 2.98
CA ILE A 224 1.87 5.40 4.32
C ILE A 224 2.33 6.58 5.18
N LEU A 225 1.38 7.30 5.74
CA LEU A 225 1.64 8.53 6.50
C LEU A 225 0.88 8.56 7.83
N SER A 226 -0.44 8.66 7.77
CA SER A 226 -1.26 8.99 8.94
C SER A 226 -1.21 7.91 10.03
N LEU A 227 -1.17 6.64 9.63
CA LEU A 227 -1.20 5.54 10.58
C LEU A 227 0.10 5.44 11.39
N PRO A 228 1.31 5.36 10.79
CA PRO A 228 2.54 5.36 11.57
C PRO A 228 2.75 6.66 12.34
N LEU A 229 2.38 7.82 11.79
CA LEU A 229 2.51 9.11 12.48
C LEU A 229 1.75 9.15 13.80
N ILE A 230 0.53 8.61 13.82
CA ILE A 230 -0.34 8.61 15.02
C ILE A 230 0.02 7.45 15.96
N LEU A 231 0.27 6.26 15.42
CA LEU A 231 0.47 5.04 16.22
C LEU A 231 1.82 5.02 16.91
N VAL A 232 2.91 5.37 16.20
CA VAL A 232 4.29 5.25 16.70
C VAL A 232 5.03 6.59 16.78
N GLY A 233 4.47 7.65 16.20
CA GLY A 233 5.08 8.98 16.18
C GLY A 233 6.44 8.99 15.48
N SER A 234 7.45 9.57 16.17
CA SER A 234 8.82 9.66 15.67
C SER A 234 9.69 8.44 15.97
N ASN A 235 9.19 7.43 16.69
CA ASN A 235 9.96 6.24 17.07
C ASN A 235 10.39 5.40 15.86
N VAL A 236 9.54 5.35 14.84
CA VAL A 236 9.87 4.74 13.55
C VAL A 236 9.41 5.67 12.43
N GLN A 237 10.34 6.07 11.59
CA GLN A 237 10.05 6.97 10.48
C GLN A 237 10.16 6.26 9.14
N PHE A 238 9.24 6.63 8.24
CA PHE A 238 9.18 6.28 6.84
C PHE A 238 9.42 7.54 6.00
N LEU A 239 9.70 7.40 4.72
CA LEU A 239 9.93 8.57 3.84
C LEU A 239 8.73 9.54 3.84
N GLY A 240 7.50 9.02 3.84
CA GLY A 240 6.29 9.85 3.94
C GLY A 240 6.22 10.63 5.25
N THR A 241 6.45 9.99 6.40
CA THR A 241 6.41 10.65 7.72
C THR A 241 7.57 11.61 7.91
N LEU A 242 8.78 11.30 7.40
CA LEU A 242 9.92 12.21 7.44
C LEU A 242 9.65 13.46 6.62
N SER A 243 9.14 13.31 5.40
CA SER A 243 8.78 14.45 4.54
C SER A 243 7.76 15.35 5.23
N PHE A 244 6.73 14.77 5.83
CA PHE A 244 5.71 15.52 6.57
C PHE A 244 6.28 16.27 7.78
N ASN A 245 7.06 15.59 8.62
CA ASN A 245 7.67 16.19 9.81
C ASN A 245 8.61 17.35 9.45
N LEU A 246 9.39 17.23 8.37
CA LEU A 246 10.24 18.30 7.86
C LEU A 246 9.44 19.50 7.38
N TYR A 247 8.31 19.26 6.70
CA TYR A 247 7.42 20.33 6.25
C TYR A 247 6.79 21.08 7.44
N GLU A 248 6.34 20.36 8.46
CA GLU A 248 5.73 20.92 9.68
C GLU A 248 6.71 21.73 10.56
N THR A 249 8.02 21.53 10.41
CA THR A 249 9.02 22.20 11.24
C THR A 249 9.09 23.72 10.98
N PHE A 250 8.50 24.23 9.89
CA PHE A 250 8.40 25.63 9.52
C PHE A 250 9.72 26.45 9.60
N SER A 251 10.88 25.79 9.54
CA SER A 251 12.18 26.45 9.52
C SER A 251 12.54 26.88 8.10
N LEU A 252 13.41 27.92 7.97
CA LEU A 252 13.92 28.38 6.68
C LEU A 252 14.58 27.20 5.91
N GLY A 253 14.00 26.87 4.74
CA GLY A 253 14.51 25.79 3.88
C GLY A 253 13.93 24.40 4.20
N SER A 254 13.16 24.20 5.27
CA SER A 254 12.57 22.90 5.61
C SER A 254 11.63 22.37 4.52
N ALA A 255 10.87 23.23 3.88
CA ALA A 255 10.00 22.85 2.74
C ALA A 255 10.82 22.29 1.56
N ASN A 256 12.00 22.82 1.29
CA ASN A 256 12.86 22.35 0.21
C ASN A 256 13.49 20.98 0.54
N ILE A 257 13.86 20.79 1.81
CA ILE A 257 14.38 19.49 2.30
C ILE A 257 13.25 18.44 2.32
N SER A 258 12.07 18.81 2.77
CA SER A 258 10.86 17.97 2.69
C SER A 258 10.56 17.55 1.24
N ALA A 259 10.63 18.50 0.30
CA ALA A 259 10.46 18.23 -1.12
C ALA A 259 11.54 17.28 -1.67
N ALA A 260 12.78 17.34 -1.16
CA ALA A 260 13.83 16.40 -1.53
C ALA A 260 13.51 14.98 -1.06
N VAL A 261 13.01 14.79 0.18
CA VAL A 261 12.54 13.47 0.67
C VAL A 261 11.38 12.95 -0.16
N ALA A 262 10.38 13.79 -0.46
CA ALA A 262 9.25 13.42 -1.29
C ALA A 262 9.68 13.02 -2.71
N THR A 263 10.70 13.70 -3.28
CA THR A 263 11.26 13.35 -4.60
C THR A 263 11.98 12.00 -4.57
N VAL A 264 12.70 11.68 -3.48
CA VAL A 264 13.30 10.35 -3.28
C VAL A 264 12.21 9.28 -3.21
N LEU A 265 11.15 9.51 -2.42
CA LEU A 265 10.02 8.58 -2.33
C LEU A 265 9.36 8.35 -3.70
N LEU A 266 9.07 9.43 -4.43
CA LEU A 266 8.50 9.36 -5.77
C LEU A 266 9.39 8.51 -6.71
N SER A 267 10.71 8.73 -6.66
CA SER A 267 11.66 7.99 -7.49
C SER A 267 11.65 6.49 -7.17
N ILE A 268 11.59 6.12 -5.89
CA ILE A 268 11.50 4.71 -5.44
C ILE A 268 10.20 4.08 -5.93
N VAL A 269 9.07 4.77 -5.76
CA VAL A 269 7.76 4.28 -6.23
C VAL A 269 7.75 4.10 -7.74
N MET A 270 8.29 5.05 -8.51
CA MET A 270 8.37 4.96 -9.96
C MET A 270 9.22 3.76 -10.41
N VAL A 271 10.40 3.57 -9.83
CA VAL A 271 11.27 2.43 -10.11
C VAL A 271 10.56 1.12 -9.76
N PHE A 272 9.92 1.05 -8.59
CA PHE A 272 9.14 -0.12 -8.18
C PHE A 272 8.04 -0.45 -9.19
N VAL A 273 7.23 0.54 -9.58
CA VAL A 273 6.12 0.35 -10.53
C VAL A 273 6.63 -0.13 -11.89
N LEU A 274 7.73 0.46 -12.40
CA LEU A 274 8.33 0.04 -13.68
C LEU A 274 8.83 -1.41 -13.62
N ILE A 275 9.54 -1.79 -12.56
CA ILE A 275 10.00 -3.17 -12.34
C ILE A 275 8.79 -4.11 -12.25
N TYR A 276 7.77 -3.72 -11.49
CA TYR A 276 6.57 -4.53 -11.30
C TYR A 276 5.85 -4.79 -12.62
N ILE A 277 5.62 -3.76 -13.44
CA ILE A 277 4.99 -3.90 -14.76
C ILE A 277 5.83 -4.80 -15.68
N TYR A 278 7.14 -4.61 -15.68
CA TYR A 278 8.04 -5.44 -16.51
C TYR A 278 7.98 -6.92 -16.12
N VAL A 279 8.06 -7.22 -14.83
CA VAL A 279 8.02 -8.60 -14.30
C VAL A 279 6.65 -9.23 -14.53
N SER A 280 5.56 -8.51 -14.24
CA SER A 280 4.20 -9.01 -14.43
C SER A 280 3.87 -9.28 -15.89
N GLY A 281 4.31 -8.42 -16.81
CA GLY A 281 4.13 -8.60 -18.25
C GLY A 281 4.85 -9.86 -18.77
N LYS A 282 6.05 -10.15 -18.27
CA LYS A 282 6.82 -11.34 -18.67
C LYS A 282 6.22 -12.64 -18.14
N LEU A 283 5.71 -12.65 -16.91
CA LEU A 283 5.05 -13.81 -16.31
C LEU A 283 3.69 -14.10 -16.95
N GLY A 284 2.92 -13.07 -17.30
CA GLY A 284 1.63 -13.21 -17.99
C GLY A 284 1.72 -13.69 -19.43
N SER A 285 2.86 -13.48 -20.11
CA SER A 285 3.10 -13.96 -21.48
C SER A 285 3.56 -15.42 -21.55
N GLY A 286 4.06 -15.98 -20.45
CA GLY A 286 4.52 -17.38 -20.37
C GLY A 286 3.41 -18.40 -20.11
N SER A 287 2.18 -17.96 -19.86
CA SER A 287 1.01 -18.82 -19.56
C SER A 287 0.05 -18.99 -20.74
N ARG A 288 0.46 -18.60 -21.96
CA ARG A 288 -0.31 -18.81 -23.18
C ARG A 288 0.25 -19.97 -23.99
#